data_445f8a0c21ea8117ff1bb8cbb23d82a1
#
_entry.id   445f8a0c21ea8117ff1bb8cbb23d82a1
#
_cell.length_a   1.000
_cell.length_b   1.000
_cell.length_c   1.000
_cell.angle_alpha   90.00
_cell.angle_beta   90.00
_cell.angle_gamma   90.00
#
_symmetry.space_group_name_H-M   'P 1'
#
loop_
_entity.id
_entity.type
_entity.pdbx_description
1 polymer ?
#
loop_
_entity_poly.entity_id
_entity_poly.type
_entity_poly.pdbx_seq_one_letter_code
_entity_poly.pdbx_strand_id
1 'polypeptide(L)'
;MNNIPEVKVGIVAVSRDCFPESLSVNRRKALVDAYSKKYDAGDIYECPVCIVESEIHMVQALEDIRKAGCNALVVYLGNFGPEISETLLAKHFDGPKMFVAAAEESKDNLVQGRGDAYCGMLNASYNLALRNIKAYIPEYPVGTADECADMIHEFLPIARTVIGLSDLKIISFGPRPLNFLACNAPIKQLYNLGVEIEENSELDLFEAFNKHEGDPRIPDVVADMEKELGEGNKKPEILPKLAQYELTLLDWVKEHRGYRKYVAIAGKCWPAFQTQFGFVPCYVNSRLTGRSIPVSCEVDIYGCLSEFIGTCVSQDAVTLLDINNTVPYDLYDSEIKDKFDYKSHDVFMGFHCGNTTTKKLSFCQMKYQLIMARSLPEEVTQGTLEGDIVPGDITFFRLQSTADNKLRAYVANGEVLPVATHSFGSIGVFAIPEMKRFYRHILIEGNFPHHGAVAFGHYGKALYEVFKYVGVDVREIGYNQPAGVRYPTENPFA
;
A
#
# COMPACT_ATOMS: atom_id res chain seq x y z
N MET A 1 -9.62 16.05 -1.31
CA MET A 1 -8.21 15.88 -1.73
C MET A 1 -8.10 14.50 -2.36
N ASN A 2 -7.52 14.36 -3.57
CA ASN A 2 -7.19 13.03 -4.09
C ASN A 2 -5.83 12.62 -3.50
N ASN A 3 -5.81 11.58 -2.69
CA ASN A 3 -4.61 11.09 -1.98
C ASN A 3 -4.08 9.78 -2.59
N ILE A 4 -4.64 9.36 -3.72
CA ILE A 4 -4.18 8.20 -4.51
C ILE A 4 -3.40 8.72 -5.72
N PRO A 5 -2.12 8.33 -5.89
CA PRO A 5 -1.34 8.78 -7.02
C PRO A 5 -1.88 8.28 -8.36
N GLU A 6 -1.97 9.15 -9.34
CA GLU A 6 -2.26 8.78 -10.71
C GLU A 6 -0.97 8.33 -11.41
N VAL A 7 -1.08 7.32 -12.28
CA VAL A 7 0.05 6.78 -13.05
C VAL A 7 -0.24 6.95 -14.53
N LYS A 8 0.72 7.52 -15.26
CA LYS A 8 0.73 7.55 -16.72
C LYS A 8 2.06 7.01 -17.22
N VAL A 9 2.02 5.88 -17.88
CA VAL A 9 3.20 5.13 -18.32
C VAL A 9 3.60 5.54 -19.74
N GLY A 10 4.81 6.05 -19.91
CA GLY A 10 5.40 6.24 -21.23
C GLY A 10 6.01 4.93 -21.74
N ILE A 11 5.51 4.39 -22.85
CA ILE A 11 6.08 3.21 -23.51
C ILE A 11 7.09 3.68 -24.56
N VAL A 12 8.37 3.39 -24.33
CA VAL A 12 9.46 3.73 -25.23
C VAL A 12 10.11 2.45 -25.76
N ALA A 13 9.94 2.20 -27.05
CA ALA A 13 10.58 1.06 -27.69
C ALA A 13 12.03 1.36 -28.08
N VAL A 14 12.87 0.34 -28.03
CA VAL A 14 14.28 0.41 -28.39
C VAL A 14 14.60 -0.57 -29.53
N SER A 15 15.61 -0.22 -30.32
CA SER A 15 16.13 -1.05 -31.41
C SER A 15 17.64 -0.91 -31.48
N ARG A 16 18.32 -1.99 -31.82
CA ARG A 16 19.75 -1.94 -32.15
C ARG A 16 19.93 -1.86 -33.67
N ASP A 17 20.84 -1.03 -34.12
CA ASP A 17 21.11 -0.70 -35.53
C ASP A 17 21.31 -1.89 -36.48
N CYS A 18 21.76 -3.02 -35.97
CA CYS A 18 21.93 -4.26 -36.76
C CYS A 18 20.67 -5.13 -36.84
N PHE A 19 19.55 -4.73 -36.23
CA PHE A 19 18.25 -5.41 -36.31
C PHE A 19 17.24 -4.55 -37.09
N PRO A 20 16.19 -5.16 -37.67
CA PRO A 20 15.16 -4.37 -38.37
C PRO A 20 14.43 -3.45 -37.40
N GLU A 21 14.52 -2.14 -37.59
CA GLU A 21 13.78 -1.12 -36.83
C GLU A 21 12.28 -1.37 -36.87
N SER A 22 11.77 -1.74 -38.06
CA SER A 22 10.35 -2.03 -38.28
C SER A 22 9.81 -3.12 -37.38
N LEU A 23 10.65 -4.06 -36.94
CA LEU A 23 10.26 -5.11 -36.01
C LEU A 23 9.87 -4.53 -34.66
N SER A 24 10.70 -3.63 -34.10
CA SER A 24 10.41 -2.96 -32.82
C SER A 24 9.20 -2.02 -32.92
N VAL A 25 9.04 -1.29 -34.05
CA VAL A 25 7.87 -0.44 -34.30
C VAL A 25 6.57 -1.26 -34.29
N ASN A 26 6.55 -2.38 -35.02
CA ASN A 26 5.37 -3.21 -35.13
C ASN A 26 5.03 -3.90 -33.80
N ARG A 27 6.03 -4.40 -33.09
CA ARG A 27 5.86 -5.03 -31.76
C ARG A 27 5.35 -4.03 -30.73
N ARG A 28 5.87 -2.80 -30.71
CA ARG A 28 5.36 -1.72 -29.83
C ARG A 28 3.89 -1.42 -30.12
N LYS A 29 3.53 -1.27 -31.40
CA LYS A 29 2.14 -1.02 -31.79
C LYS A 29 1.23 -2.17 -31.35
N ALA A 30 1.64 -3.42 -31.56
CA ALA A 30 0.88 -4.57 -31.12
C ALA A 30 0.69 -4.59 -29.60
N LEU A 31 1.73 -4.22 -28.83
CA LEU A 31 1.67 -4.09 -27.37
C LEU A 31 0.66 -3.02 -26.93
N VAL A 32 0.70 -1.83 -27.52
CA VAL A 32 -0.23 -0.74 -27.20
C VAL A 32 -1.67 -1.12 -27.54
N ASP A 33 -1.87 -1.77 -28.69
CA ASP A 33 -3.18 -2.29 -29.11
C ASP A 33 -3.69 -3.38 -28.15
N ALA A 34 -2.82 -4.31 -27.70
CA ALA A 34 -3.15 -5.35 -26.74
C ALA A 34 -3.53 -4.76 -25.38
N TYR A 35 -2.75 -3.81 -24.87
CA TYR A 35 -3.05 -3.11 -23.62
C TYR A 35 -4.41 -2.41 -23.67
N SER A 36 -4.64 -1.62 -24.72
CA SER A 36 -5.88 -0.84 -24.88
C SER A 36 -7.14 -1.69 -25.07
N LYS A 37 -7.00 -2.96 -25.44
CA LYS A 37 -8.12 -3.91 -25.50
C LYS A 37 -8.48 -4.51 -24.17
N LYS A 38 -7.50 -4.67 -23.27
CA LYS A 38 -7.66 -5.33 -21.97
C LYS A 38 -7.89 -4.35 -20.82
N TYR A 39 -7.28 -3.17 -20.90
CA TYR A 39 -7.14 -2.20 -19.80
C TYR A 39 -7.48 -0.80 -20.24
N ASP A 40 -7.39 0.17 -19.33
CA ASP A 40 -7.64 1.58 -19.68
C ASP A 40 -6.48 2.14 -20.54
N ALA A 41 -6.81 2.55 -21.76
CA ALA A 41 -5.85 3.18 -22.65
C ALA A 41 -5.28 4.50 -22.09
N GLY A 42 -5.95 5.13 -21.13
CA GLY A 42 -5.49 6.34 -20.45
C GLY A 42 -4.27 6.11 -19.55
N ASP A 43 -4.02 4.88 -19.12
CA ASP A 43 -2.86 4.52 -18.30
C ASP A 43 -1.54 4.63 -19.04
N ILE A 44 -1.55 4.53 -20.36
CA ILE A 44 -0.36 4.44 -21.20
C ILE A 44 -0.27 5.57 -22.22
N TYR A 45 0.95 5.86 -22.63
CA TYR A 45 1.29 6.76 -23.73
C TYR A 45 2.33 6.12 -24.62
N GLU A 46 2.02 5.96 -25.89
CA GLU A 46 2.98 5.49 -26.90
C GLU A 46 3.92 6.61 -27.31
N CYS A 47 5.21 6.49 -27.02
CA CYS A 47 6.21 7.47 -27.45
C CYS A 47 6.39 7.41 -28.97
N PRO A 48 6.12 8.50 -29.70
CA PRO A 48 6.24 8.53 -31.17
C PRO A 48 7.69 8.61 -31.64
N VAL A 49 8.63 8.97 -30.78
CA VAL A 49 10.06 8.79 -31.07
C VAL A 49 10.26 7.30 -31.19
N CYS A 50 10.22 6.88 -32.43
CA CYS A 50 9.89 5.54 -32.81
C CYS A 50 10.74 4.50 -32.12
N ILE A 51 12.03 4.70 -32.16
CA ILE A 51 12.94 3.69 -31.69
C ILE A 51 14.17 4.37 -31.16
N VAL A 52 14.48 4.13 -29.91
CA VAL A 52 15.69 4.62 -29.29
C VAL A 52 16.85 3.75 -29.74
N GLU A 53 17.64 4.21 -30.71
CA GLU A 53 18.86 3.53 -31.18
C GLU A 53 20.14 4.27 -30.75
N SER A 54 20.02 5.50 -30.30
CA SER A 54 21.12 6.38 -29.94
C SER A 54 20.80 7.27 -28.75
N GLU A 55 21.80 7.92 -28.18
CA GLU A 55 21.60 8.92 -27.12
C GLU A 55 20.82 10.16 -27.64
N ILE A 56 20.88 10.47 -28.94
CA ILE A 56 20.07 11.54 -29.53
C ILE A 56 18.59 11.17 -29.49
N HIS A 57 18.25 9.95 -29.93
CA HIS A 57 16.88 9.43 -29.83
C HIS A 57 16.41 9.33 -28.37
N MET A 58 17.30 8.94 -27.46
CA MET A 58 17.02 8.91 -26.02
C MET A 58 16.58 10.28 -25.49
N VAL A 59 17.31 11.34 -25.83
CA VAL A 59 16.94 12.73 -25.44
C VAL A 59 15.58 13.11 -25.97
N GLN A 60 15.31 12.83 -27.27
CA GLN A 60 14.02 13.11 -27.91
C GLN A 60 12.88 12.36 -27.23
N ALA A 61 13.09 11.07 -26.88
CA ALA A 61 12.09 10.26 -26.17
C ALA A 61 11.80 10.82 -24.77
N LEU A 62 12.85 11.22 -24.02
CA LEU A 62 12.69 11.84 -22.70
C LEU A 62 11.88 13.14 -22.75
N GLU A 63 12.17 13.99 -23.74
CA GLU A 63 11.44 15.25 -23.94
C GLU A 63 9.96 14.97 -24.27
N ASP A 64 9.70 14.00 -25.13
CA ASP A 64 8.35 13.64 -25.55
C ASP A 64 7.50 13.10 -24.40
N ILE A 65 8.00 12.08 -23.67
CA ILE A 65 7.24 11.49 -22.56
C ILE A 65 7.04 12.47 -21.39
N ARG A 66 8.01 13.38 -21.14
CA ARG A 66 7.85 14.48 -20.17
C ARG A 66 6.76 15.45 -20.61
N LYS A 67 6.76 15.85 -21.88
CA LYS A 67 5.74 16.72 -22.45
C LYS A 67 4.35 16.08 -22.41
N ALA A 68 4.27 14.78 -22.58
CA ALA A 68 3.02 14.02 -22.45
C ALA A 68 2.56 13.85 -20.99
N GLY A 69 3.35 14.29 -20.00
CA GLY A 69 3.03 14.17 -18.57
C GLY A 69 3.18 12.76 -18.02
N CYS A 70 4.00 11.90 -18.65
CA CYS A 70 4.26 10.57 -18.13
C CYS A 70 5.10 10.65 -16.84
N ASN A 71 4.70 9.89 -15.84
CA ASN A 71 5.36 9.81 -14.53
C ASN A 71 5.88 8.39 -14.20
N ALA A 72 5.69 7.45 -15.13
CA ALA A 72 6.28 6.11 -15.12
C ALA A 72 6.80 5.77 -16.52
N LEU A 73 7.82 4.90 -16.60
CA LEU A 73 8.49 4.54 -17.84
C LEU A 73 8.50 3.03 -18.05
N VAL A 74 8.13 2.58 -19.24
CA VAL A 74 8.40 1.24 -19.74
C VAL A 74 9.40 1.34 -20.88
N VAL A 75 10.56 0.72 -20.71
CA VAL A 75 11.53 0.47 -21.77
C VAL A 75 11.21 -0.87 -22.40
N TYR A 76 10.74 -0.84 -23.65
CA TYR A 76 10.31 -2.02 -24.36
C TYR A 76 11.36 -2.45 -25.39
N LEU A 77 11.97 -3.62 -25.15
CA LEU A 77 12.92 -4.21 -26.10
C LEU A 77 12.14 -4.92 -27.20
N GLY A 78 11.87 -4.22 -28.28
CA GLY A 78 11.24 -4.78 -29.49
C GLY A 78 12.19 -5.70 -30.28
N ASN A 79 13.50 -5.47 -30.11
CA ASN A 79 14.59 -6.37 -30.49
C ASN A 79 15.70 -6.25 -29.45
N PHE A 80 16.92 -6.63 -29.75
CA PHE A 80 18.06 -6.72 -28.82
C PHE A 80 18.29 -5.44 -27.98
N GLY A 81 18.05 -4.25 -28.56
CA GLY A 81 18.23 -2.95 -27.88
C GLY A 81 19.68 -2.45 -27.84
N PRO A 82 19.88 -1.11 -27.73
CA PRO A 82 21.17 -0.47 -27.59
C PRO A 82 21.49 -0.24 -26.11
N GLU A 83 22.32 -1.08 -25.52
CA GLU A 83 22.62 -1.16 -24.07
C GLU A 83 22.90 0.19 -23.40
N ILE A 84 23.57 1.13 -24.09
CA ILE A 84 23.89 2.45 -23.55
C ILE A 84 22.66 3.33 -23.51
N SER A 85 22.00 3.52 -24.65
CA SER A 85 20.90 4.48 -24.78
C SER A 85 19.67 4.08 -23.97
N GLU A 86 19.31 2.79 -23.92
CA GLU A 86 18.17 2.30 -23.16
C GLU A 86 18.40 2.43 -21.64
N THR A 87 19.61 2.18 -21.16
CA THR A 87 19.90 2.32 -19.72
C THR A 87 20.10 3.78 -19.32
N LEU A 88 20.61 4.66 -20.20
CA LEU A 88 20.65 6.08 -19.96
C LEU A 88 19.25 6.71 -20.00
N LEU A 89 18.36 6.23 -20.87
CA LEU A 89 16.95 6.60 -20.84
C LEU A 89 16.35 6.38 -19.45
N ALA A 90 16.55 5.20 -18.91
CA ALA A 90 16.11 4.86 -17.55
C ALA A 90 16.81 5.71 -16.47
N LYS A 91 18.09 6.00 -16.63
CA LYS A 91 18.87 6.83 -15.68
C LYS A 91 18.34 8.26 -15.57
N HIS A 92 17.98 8.86 -16.70
CA HIS A 92 17.58 10.27 -16.79
C HIS A 92 16.07 10.50 -16.72
N PHE A 93 15.28 9.44 -16.57
CA PHE A 93 13.86 9.54 -16.28
C PHE A 93 13.62 9.61 -14.77
N ASP A 94 12.91 10.65 -14.31
CA ASP A 94 12.52 10.81 -12.92
C ASP A 94 11.20 10.06 -12.69
N GLY A 95 11.24 8.94 -11.99
CA GLY A 95 10.07 8.13 -11.70
C GLY A 95 10.34 6.63 -11.75
N PRO A 96 9.34 5.80 -11.44
CA PRO A 96 9.44 4.35 -11.54
C PRO A 96 9.62 3.88 -12.98
N LYS A 97 10.41 2.83 -13.15
CA LYS A 97 10.85 2.29 -14.43
C LYS A 97 10.64 0.79 -14.50
N MET A 98 10.27 0.31 -15.66
CA MET A 98 10.14 -1.11 -15.97
C MET A 98 10.88 -1.44 -17.26
N PHE A 99 11.46 -2.63 -17.34
CA PHE A 99 11.99 -3.21 -18.58
C PHE A 99 11.23 -4.48 -18.91
N VAL A 100 10.85 -4.61 -20.18
CA VAL A 100 10.14 -5.77 -20.72
C VAL A 100 10.52 -5.96 -22.18
N ALA A 101 10.54 -7.20 -22.67
CA ALA A 101 11.04 -7.56 -23.99
C ALA A 101 10.04 -8.41 -24.78
N ALA A 102 10.10 -8.28 -26.10
CA ALA A 102 9.26 -9.07 -27.01
C ALA A 102 9.76 -10.49 -27.17
N ALA A 103 8.85 -11.46 -27.10
CA ALA A 103 9.11 -12.83 -27.48
C ALA A 103 9.16 -12.99 -29.03
N GLU A 104 9.85 -14.03 -29.50
CA GLU A 104 9.72 -14.48 -30.88
C GLU A 104 8.44 -15.31 -31.04
N GLU A 105 7.54 -14.86 -31.91
CA GLU A 105 6.19 -15.43 -31.98
C GLU A 105 6.02 -16.53 -33.05
N SER A 106 6.95 -16.61 -34.04
CA SER A 106 6.82 -17.57 -35.14
C SER A 106 8.17 -18.14 -35.59
N LYS A 107 8.21 -19.47 -35.70
CA LYS A 107 9.33 -20.18 -36.31
C LYS A 107 9.59 -19.78 -37.77
N ASP A 108 8.57 -19.30 -38.46
CA ASP A 108 8.64 -18.98 -39.88
C ASP A 108 9.38 -17.67 -40.16
N ASN A 109 9.60 -16.85 -39.11
CA ASN A 109 10.26 -15.55 -39.21
C ASN A 109 11.63 -15.48 -38.53
N LEU A 110 12.17 -16.59 -38.08
CA LEU A 110 13.44 -16.61 -37.31
C LEU A 110 14.71 -16.26 -38.10
N VAL A 111 14.62 -16.22 -39.41
CA VAL A 111 15.78 -15.86 -40.25
C VAL A 111 15.83 -14.36 -40.56
N GLN A 112 14.71 -13.77 -40.96
CA GLN A 112 14.64 -12.37 -41.38
C GLN A 112 14.05 -11.42 -40.34
N GLY A 113 13.17 -11.92 -39.46
CA GLY A 113 12.45 -11.13 -38.45
C GLY A 113 12.86 -11.44 -37.01
N ARG A 114 13.99 -12.13 -36.80
CA ARG A 114 14.53 -12.39 -35.46
C ARG A 114 14.99 -11.13 -34.77
N GLY A 115 14.56 -10.90 -33.55
CA GLY A 115 14.86 -9.70 -32.78
C GLY A 115 15.89 -9.85 -31.67
N ASP A 116 16.10 -11.07 -31.18
CA ASP A 116 17.01 -11.41 -30.08
C ASP A 116 16.77 -10.60 -28.77
N ALA A 117 15.52 -10.16 -28.54
CA ALA A 117 15.19 -9.37 -27.36
C ALA A 117 15.38 -10.15 -26.05
N TYR A 118 15.32 -11.48 -26.09
CA TYR A 118 15.59 -12.33 -24.92
C TYR A 118 17.02 -12.17 -24.39
N CYS A 119 18.04 -12.20 -25.24
CA CYS A 119 19.40 -11.94 -24.81
C CYS A 119 19.67 -10.45 -24.58
N GLY A 120 18.98 -9.56 -25.32
CA GLY A 120 18.99 -8.12 -25.07
C GLY A 120 18.52 -7.78 -23.65
N MET A 121 17.49 -8.43 -23.13
CA MET A 121 17.00 -8.22 -21.76
C MET A 121 18.05 -8.59 -20.69
N LEU A 122 18.83 -9.65 -20.90
CA LEU A 122 19.96 -10.00 -20.01
C LEU A 122 21.00 -8.88 -19.98
N ASN A 123 21.36 -8.34 -21.15
CA ASN A 123 22.30 -7.23 -21.25
C ASN A 123 21.75 -5.93 -20.66
N ALA A 124 20.48 -5.62 -20.88
CA ALA A 124 19.82 -4.48 -20.26
C ALA A 124 19.88 -4.57 -18.72
N SER A 125 19.54 -5.72 -18.12
CA SER A 125 19.60 -5.92 -16.68
C SER A 125 21.03 -5.79 -16.13
N TYR A 126 22.03 -6.33 -16.82
CA TYR A 126 23.44 -6.18 -16.47
C TYR A 126 23.86 -4.70 -16.49
N ASN A 127 23.49 -3.96 -17.53
CA ASN A 127 23.82 -2.54 -17.66
C ASN A 127 23.10 -1.65 -16.64
N LEU A 128 21.87 -1.98 -16.24
CA LEU A 128 21.16 -1.34 -15.13
C LEU A 128 21.95 -1.50 -13.81
N ALA A 129 22.41 -2.72 -13.54
CA ALA A 129 23.21 -3.02 -12.36
C ALA A 129 24.54 -2.26 -12.35
N LEU A 130 25.27 -2.21 -13.48
CA LEU A 130 26.53 -1.43 -13.62
C LEU A 130 26.35 0.05 -13.26
N ARG A 131 25.18 0.62 -13.50
CA ARG A 131 24.87 2.03 -13.27
C ARG A 131 24.08 2.30 -11.98
N ASN A 132 23.83 1.27 -11.16
CA ASN A 132 22.96 1.34 -9.96
C ASN A 132 21.58 1.93 -10.27
N ILE A 133 21.00 1.57 -11.39
CA ILE A 133 19.67 2.01 -11.79
C ILE A 133 18.64 0.99 -11.33
N LYS A 134 17.69 1.41 -10.49
CA LYS A 134 16.56 0.59 -10.10
C LYS A 134 15.52 0.58 -11.21
N ALA A 135 15.06 -0.61 -11.58
CA ALA A 135 13.94 -0.82 -12.49
C ALA A 135 13.17 -2.07 -12.04
N TYR A 136 11.86 -2.08 -12.27
CA TYR A 136 11.08 -3.31 -12.16
C TYR A 136 11.36 -4.20 -13.37
N ILE A 137 11.66 -5.44 -13.09
CA ILE A 137 11.80 -6.50 -14.09
C ILE A 137 10.84 -7.60 -13.65
N PRO A 138 9.81 -7.92 -14.45
CA PRO A 138 8.90 -9.02 -14.16
C PRO A 138 9.62 -10.35 -13.92
N GLU A 139 8.98 -11.29 -13.25
CA GLU A 139 9.55 -12.61 -12.97
C GLU A 139 10.02 -13.31 -14.25
N TYR A 140 9.25 -13.17 -15.33
CA TYR A 140 9.67 -13.55 -16.69
C TYR A 140 9.41 -12.37 -17.64
N PRO A 141 10.44 -11.55 -17.96
CA PRO A 141 10.25 -10.25 -18.61
C PRO A 141 10.17 -10.29 -20.13
N VAL A 142 9.93 -11.44 -20.73
CA VAL A 142 9.87 -11.63 -22.19
C VAL A 142 8.54 -12.29 -22.55
N GLY A 143 7.76 -11.65 -23.42
CA GLY A 143 6.43 -12.13 -23.76
C GLY A 143 5.91 -11.66 -25.09
N THR A 144 4.78 -12.24 -25.50
CA THR A 144 3.93 -11.74 -26.59
C THR A 144 3.39 -10.35 -26.23
N ALA A 145 2.76 -9.69 -27.20
CA ALA A 145 2.12 -8.40 -26.95
C ALA A 145 1.10 -8.45 -25.82
N ASP A 146 0.29 -9.51 -25.74
CA ASP A 146 -0.71 -9.72 -24.70
C ASP A 146 -0.09 -9.95 -23.32
N GLU A 147 0.96 -10.77 -23.22
CA GLU A 147 1.68 -11.02 -21.97
C GLU A 147 2.42 -9.77 -21.48
N CYS A 148 3.04 -9.01 -22.40
CA CYS A 148 3.68 -7.73 -22.05
C CYS A 148 2.66 -6.70 -21.56
N ALA A 149 1.46 -6.68 -22.13
CA ALA A 149 0.37 -5.81 -21.65
C ALA A 149 -0.02 -6.16 -20.20
N ASP A 150 -0.13 -7.45 -19.87
CA ASP A 150 -0.40 -7.92 -18.51
C ASP A 150 0.72 -7.51 -17.54
N MET A 151 1.99 -7.68 -17.94
CA MET A 151 3.16 -7.25 -17.16
C MET A 151 3.17 -5.74 -16.88
N ILE A 152 2.77 -4.92 -17.88
CA ILE A 152 2.66 -3.45 -17.71
C ILE A 152 1.54 -3.11 -16.73
N HIS A 153 0.40 -3.81 -16.80
CA HIS A 153 -0.69 -3.63 -15.85
C HIS A 153 -0.26 -3.99 -14.42
N GLU A 154 0.48 -5.09 -14.24
CA GLU A 154 1.07 -5.46 -12.95
C GLU A 154 2.08 -4.44 -12.41
N PHE A 155 2.70 -3.65 -13.28
CA PHE A 155 3.61 -2.58 -12.86
C PHE A 155 2.90 -1.34 -12.30
N LEU A 156 1.64 -1.07 -12.67
CA LEU A 156 0.91 0.12 -12.22
C LEU A 156 0.86 0.29 -10.69
N PRO A 157 0.52 -0.72 -9.88
CA PRO A 157 0.52 -0.58 -8.42
C PRO A 157 1.92 -0.32 -7.85
N ILE A 158 2.97 -0.86 -8.46
CA ILE A 158 4.36 -0.61 -8.08
C ILE A 158 4.71 0.86 -8.38
N ALA A 159 4.43 1.30 -9.59
CA ALA A 159 4.67 2.67 -10.03
C ALA A 159 3.91 3.69 -9.16
N ARG A 160 2.64 3.42 -8.88
CA ARG A 160 1.78 4.27 -8.04
C ARG A 160 2.37 4.43 -6.64
N THR A 161 2.82 3.34 -6.05
CA THR A 161 3.42 3.38 -4.71
C THR A 161 4.72 4.17 -4.68
N VAL A 162 5.60 3.98 -5.66
CA VAL A 162 6.87 4.71 -5.75
C VAL A 162 6.63 6.21 -5.93
N ILE A 163 5.69 6.60 -6.81
CA ILE A 163 5.27 8.00 -7.01
C ILE A 163 4.69 8.55 -5.70
N GLY A 164 3.83 7.77 -5.05
CA GLY A 164 3.22 8.15 -3.78
C GLY A 164 4.24 8.42 -2.69
N LEU A 165 5.16 7.50 -2.46
CA LEU A 165 6.19 7.62 -1.42
C LEU A 165 7.12 8.82 -1.64
N SER A 166 7.49 9.10 -2.88
CA SER A 166 8.36 10.25 -3.20
C SER A 166 7.72 11.61 -2.91
N ASP A 167 6.40 11.65 -2.76
CA ASP A 167 5.60 12.87 -2.57
C ASP A 167 4.71 12.81 -1.31
N LEU A 168 4.99 11.84 -0.40
CA LEU A 168 4.27 11.63 0.85
C LEU A 168 4.85 12.48 1.97
N LYS A 169 3.96 13.05 2.79
CA LYS A 169 4.26 13.58 4.12
C LYS A 169 3.44 12.84 5.16
N ILE A 170 4.10 12.31 6.18
CA ILE A 170 3.45 11.79 7.38
C ILE A 170 3.45 12.87 8.44
N ILE A 171 2.27 13.20 8.97
CA ILE A 171 2.09 14.18 10.05
C ILE A 171 1.77 13.39 11.32
N SER A 172 2.62 13.50 12.34
CA SER A 172 2.42 12.82 13.62
C SER A 172 2.07 13.78 14.74
N PHE A 173 1.21 13.33 15.67
CA PHE A 173 0.83 14.06 16.87
C PHE A 173 1.13 13.22 18.12
N GLY A 174 2.16 13.56 18.84
CA GLY A 174 2.62 12.88 20.04
C GLY A 174 4.09 12.57 19.96
N PRO A 175 4.67 11.94 20.96
CA PRO A 175 5.24 10.62 20.79
C PRO A 175 4.20 9.52 21.06
N ARG A 176 4.51 8.28 20.63
CA ARG A 176 3.71 7.10 21.00
C ARG A 176 3.40 7.04 22.50
N PRO A 177 2.37 6.31 22.94
CA PRO A 177 2.13 6.07 24.36
C PRO A 177 3.35 5.44 25.06
N LEU A 178 3.57 5.75 26.36
CA LEU A 178 4.80 5.46 27.07
C LEU A 178 5.23 3.98 26.99
N ASN A 179 4.33 3.05 27.28
CA ASN A 179 4.62 1.61 27.32
C ASN A 179 4.29 0.90 26.00
N PHE A 180 4.25 1.62 24.89
CA PHE A 180 3.85 1.10 23.58
C PHE A 180 5.01 1.13 22.57
N LEU A 181 6.11 0.43 22.92
CA LEU A 181 7.33 0.38 22.10
C LEU A 181 7.10 -0.28 20.72
N ALA A 182 6.00 -1.01 20.55
CA ALA A 182 5.56 -1.56 19.28
C ALA A 182 5.43 -0.49 18.16
N CYS A 183 5.12 0.76 18.53
CA CYS A 183 5.02 1.90 17.62
C CYS A 183 6.30 2.76 17.60
N ASN A 184 7.45 2.23 18.01
CA ASN A 184 8.72 2.94 17.88
C ASN A 184 9.12 3.06 16.40
N ALA A 185 9.49 4.27 15.97
CA ALA A 185 9.73 4.55 14.55
C ALA A 185 11.08 5.26 14.33
N PRO A 186 12.14 4.50 13.96
CA PRO A 186 13.37 5.11 13.45
C PRO A 186 13.10 5.85 12.14
N ILE A 187 13.25 7.18 12.13
CA ILE A 187 12.80 8.03 11.01
C ILE A 187 13.75 8.05 9.81
N LYS A 188 14.99 7.62 9.96
CA LYS A 188 15.99 7.67 8.87
C LYS A 188 15.52 6.97 7.59
N GLN A 189 14.87 5.82 7.71
CA GLN A 189 14.41 5.07 6.55
C GLN A 189 13.23 5.72 5.84
N LEU A 190 12.43 6.55 6.52
CA LEU A 190 11.39 7.35 5.87
C LEU A 190 12.01 8.29 4.83
N TYR A 191 13.05 9.03 5.20
CA TYR A 191 13.77 9.91 4.28
C TYR A 191 14.42 9.14 3.12
N ASN A 192 14.95 7.93 3.36
CA ASN A 192 15.49 7.08 2.31
C ASN A 192 14.42 6.61 1.31
N LEU A 193 13.17 6.50 1.75
CA LEU A 193 12.00 6.20 0.91
C LEU A 193 11.47 7.45 0.18
N GLY A 194 11.97 8.64 0.48
CA GLY A 194 11.48 9.92 -0.04
C GLY A 194 10.34 10.52 0.78
N VAL A 195 9.98 9.90 1.90
CA VAL A 195 8.89 10.32 2.77
C VAL A 195 9.36 11.41 3.74
N GLU A 196 8.62 12.50 3.81
CA GLU A 196 8.80 13.53 4.85
C GLU A 196 8.01 13.17 6.10
N ILE A 197 8.52 13.56 7.24
CA ILE A 197 7.81 13.44 8.51
C ILE A 197 7.79 14.80 9.22
N GLU A 198 6.61 15.13 9.77
CA GLU A 198 6.40 16.28 10.64
C GLU A 198 5.94 15.77 12.00
N GLU A 199 6.74 16.06 13.02
CA GLU A 199 6.47 15.61 14.39
C GLU A 199 5.94 16.79 15.23
N ASN A 200 4.69 16.69 15.66
CA ASN A 200 3.99 17.68 16.47
C ASN A 200 3.65 17.10 17.86
N SER A 201 3.38 17.96 18.81
CA SER A 201 2.90 17.54 20.12
C SER A 201 1.36 17.40 20.13
N GLU A 202 0.83 16.67 21.12
CA GLU A 202 -0.62 16.63 21.37
C GLU A 202 -1.16 18.02 21.77
N LEU A 203 -0.31 18.91 22.33
CA LEU A 203 -0.71 20.27 22.70
C LEU A 203 -0.95 21.13 21.47
N ASP A 204 -0.14 21.00 20.42
CA ASP A 204 -0.35 21.70 19.16
C ASP A 204 -1.69 21.32 18.53
N LEU A 205 -1.99 20.01 18.54
CA LEU A 205 -3.27 19.51 18.06
C LEU A 205 -4.45 20.00 18.90
N PHE A 206 -4.29 20.04 20.23
CA PHE A 206 -5.35 20.50 21.13
C PHE A 206 -5.61 22.00 20.99
N GLU A 207 -4.56 22.80 20.82
CA GLU A 207 -4.71 24.24 20.54
C GLU A 207 -5.44 24.45 19.19
N ALA A 208 -5.05 23.72 18.15
CA ALA A 208 -5.73 23.79 16.85
C ALA A 208 -7.20 23.37 16.95
N PHE A 209 -7.51 22.31 17.70
CA PHE A 209 -8.87 21.87 17.96
C PHE A 209 -9.71 22.97 18.63
N ASN A 210 -9.19 23.62 19.65
CA ASN A 210 -9.89 24.70 20.34
C ASN A 210 -10.14 25.92 19.43
N LYS A 211 -9.24 26.21 18.48
CA LYS A 211 -9.43 27.28 17.48
C LYS A 211 -10.59 27.01 16.52
N HIS A 212 -10.99 25.75 16.36
CA HIS A 212 -12.15 25.36 15.55
C HIS A 212 -13.47 25.31 16.34
N GLU A 213 -13.48 25.75 17.60
CA GLU A 213 -14.72 25.85 18.36
C GLU A 213 -15.70 26.83 17.68
N GLY A 214 -16.91 26.36 17.38
CA GLY A 214 -17.93 27.16 16.68
C GLY A 214 -17.65 27.38 15.19
N ASP A 215 -16.76 26.61 14.56
CA ASP A 215 -16.50 26.70 13.12
C ASP A 215 -17.84 26.52 12.34
N PRO A 216 -18.17 27.44 11.40
CA PRO A 216 -19.45 27.39 10.68
C PRO A 216 -19.62 26.17 9.77
N ARG A 217 -18.57 25.40 9.51
CA ARG A 217 -18.61 24.15 8.71
C ARG A 217 -19.06 22.94 9.53
N ILE A 218 -19.05 23.02 10.87
CA ILE A 218 -19.41 21.90 11.75
C ILE A 218 -20.79 21.30 11.42
N PRO A 219 -21.86 22.07 11.24
CA PRO A 219 -23.18 21.52 10.92
C PRO A 219 -23.19 20.67 9.65
N ASP A 220 -22.47 21.06 8.59
CA ASP A 220 -22.41 20.32 7.34
C ASP A 220 -21.68 18.98 7.52
N VAL A 221 -20.59 18.98 8.29
CA VAL A 221 -19.83 17.74 8.60
C VAL A 221 -20.66 16.81 9.49
N VAL A 222 -21.41 17.34 10.46
CA VAL A 222 -22.34 16.56 11.29
C VAL A 222 -23.41 15.89 10.42
N ALA A 223 -24.03 16.62 9.50
CA ALA A 223 -25.03 16.07 8.60
C ALA A 223 -24.48 14.94 7.70
N ASP A 224 -23.21 15.08 7.24
CA ASP A 224 -22.50 14.03 6.50
C ASP A 224 -22.21 12.81 7.38
N MET A 225 -21.81 13.01 8.64
CA MET A 225 -21.61 11.94 9.62
C MET A 225 -22.91 11.19 9.94
N GLU A 226 -24.03 11.91 10.13
CA GLU A 226 -25.34 11.31 10.37
C GLU A 226 -25.78 10.43 9.21
N LYS A 227 -25.58 10.92 7.99
CA LYS A 227 -25.88 10.17 6.76
C LYS A 227 -25.02 8.90 6.64
N GLU A 228 -23.72 9.01 6.96
CA GLU A 228 -22.81 7.86 6.88
C GLU A 228 -23.12 6.79 7.92
N LEU A 229 -23.42 7.17 9.14
CA LEU A 229 -23.73 6.26 10.24
C LEU A 229 -25.16 5.68 10.16
N GLY A 230 -26.13 6.44 9.64
CA GLY A 230 -27.52 6.01 9.55
C GLY A 230 -28.06 5.51 10.88
N GLU A 231 -28.60 4.28 10.91
CA GLU A 231 -29.11 3.65 12.13
C GLU A 231 -28.02 3.35 13.18
N GLY A 232 -26.77 3.32 12.79
CA GLY A 232 -25.61 3.15 13.67
C GLY A 232 -25.25 4.39 14.47
N ASN A 233 -25.89 5.54 14.23
CA ASN A 233 -25.70 6.77 14.99
C ASN A 233 -26.34 6.67 16.38
N LYS A 234 -25.70 5.98 17.32
CA LYS A 234 -26.19 5.76 18.68
C LYS A 234 -25.75 6.83 19.69
N LYS A 235 -24.88 7.76 19.25
CA LYS A 235 -24.28 8.83 20.09
C LYS A 235 -24.28 10.15 19.30
N PRO A 236 -25.44 10.68 18.88
CA PRO A 236 -25.51 11.90 18.06
C PRO A 236 -24.95 13.14 18.78
N GLU A 237 -24.99 13.15 20.11
CA GLU A 237 -24.52 14.25 20.94
C GLU A 237 -23.01 14.52 20.82
N ILE A 238 -22.21 13.53 20.40
CA ILE A 238 -20.75 13.68 20.26
C ILE A 238 -20.35 14.17 18.86
N LEU A 239 -21.22 14.08 17.85
CA LEU A 239 -20.89 14.39 16.45
C LEU A 239 -20.34 15.81 16.25
N PRO A 240 -20.85 16.88 16.93
CA PRO A 240 -20.26 18.21 16.77
C PRO A 240 -18.76 18.27 17.14
N LYS A 241 -18.35 17.59 18.22
CA LYS A 241 -16.94 17.52 18.61
C LYS A 241 -16.10 16.70 17.64
N LEU A 242 -16.63 15.59 17.12
CA LEU A 242 -15.98 14.78 16.11
C LEU A 242 -15.83 15.55 14.80
N ALA A 243 -16.85 16.31 14.40
CA ALA A 243 -16.79 17.20 13.23
C ALA A 243 -15.75 18.31 13.39
N GLN A 244 -15.68 18.94 14.56
CA GLN A 244 -14.64 19.91 14.91
C GLN A 244 -13.25 19.28 14.77
N TYR A 245 -13.07 18.07 15.25
CA TYR A 245 -11.77 17.35 15.16
C TYR A 245 -11.41 16.97 13.71
N GLU A 246 -12.39 16.51 12.91
CA GLU A 246 -12.17 16.24 11.48
C GLU A 246 -11.71 17.50 10.74
N LEU A 247 -12.37 18.63 10.96
CA LEU A 247 -12.00 19.91 10.38
C LEU A 247 -10.60 20.35 10.82
N THR A 248 -10.27 20.16 12.09
CA THR A 248 -8.94 20.44 12.61
C THR A 248 -7.85 19.68 11.87
N LEU A 249 -8.03 18.37 11.69
CA LEU A 249 -7.06 17.53 10.96
C LEU A 249 -6.96 17.92 9.48
N LEU A 250 -8.08 18.20 8.83
CA LEU A 250 -8.11 18.57 7.41
C LEU A 250 -7.45 19.94 7.15
N ASP A 251 -7.70 20.92 8.01
CA ASP A 251 -7.07 22.22 7.89
C ASP A 251 -5.57 22.14 8.23
N TRP A 252 -5.19 21.35 9.26
CA TRP A 252 -3.78 21.09 9.54
C TRP A 252 -3.06 20.50 8.32
N VAL A 253 -3.63 19.47 7.70
CA VAL A 253 -3.09 18.89 6.48
C VAL A 253 -2.94 19.94 5.38
N LYS A 254 -3.95 20.79 5.17
CA LYS A 254 -3.93 21.84 4.15
C LYS A 254 -2.81 22.85 4.37
N GLU A 255 -2.57 23.23 5.62
CA GLU A 255 -1.55 24.22 5.99
C GLU A 255 -0.13 23.64 6.01
N HIS A 256 0.01 22.38 6.43
CA HIS A 256 1.29 21.77 6.76
C HIS A 256 1.84 20.79 5.72
N ARG A 257 1.03 20.28 4.77
CA ARG A 257 1.55 19.35 3.74
C ARG A 257 2.70 19.95 2.91
N GLY A 258 2.79 21.29 2.88
CA GLY A 258 3.80 21.99 2.11
C GLY A 258 3.63 21.76 0.60
N TYR A 259 4.71 21.44 -0.08
CA TYR A 259 4.67 21.14 -1.52
C TYR A 259 4.30 19.70 -1.83
N ARG A 260 4.27 18.82 -0.81
CA ARG A 260 3.91 17.41 -0.97
C ARG A 260 2.46 17.24 -1.43
N LYS A 261 2.22 16.20 -2.24
CA LYS A 261 0.87 15.95 -2.78
C LYS A 261 0.04 15.04 -1.89
N TYR A 262 0.69 14.09 -1.22
CA TYR A 262 0.03 13.04 -0.44
C TYR A 262 0.36 13.18 1.03
N VAL A 263 -0.58 12.76 1.87
CA VAL A 263 -0.43 12.83 3.32
C VAL A 263 -0.97 11.58 3.99
N ALA A 264 -0.41 11.29 5.15
CA ALA A 264 -0.94 10.31 6.08
C ALA A 264 -0.72 10.85 7.50
N ILE A 265 -1.52 10.43 8.47
CA ILE A 265 -1.51 10.96 9.83
C ILE A 265 -1.25 9.82 10.82
N ALA A 266 -0.41 10.07 11.82
CA ALA A 266 -0.21 9.17 12.95
C ALA A 266 -0.57 9.90 14.26
N GLY A 267 -1.71 9.52 14.86
CA GLY A 267 -2.28 10.23 16.01
C GLY A 267 -2.18 9.45 17.31
N LYS A 268 -1.90 10.13 18.42
CA LYS A 268 -1.92 9.54 19.75
C LYS A 268 -3.33 9.61 20.31
N CYS A 269 -3.95 8.45 20.52
CA CYS A 269 -5.35 8.34 20.94
C CYS A 269 -5.52 8.08 22.46
N TRP A 270 -4.44 7.89 23.20
CA TRP A 270 -4.41 7.69 24.66
C TRP A 270 -3.00 7.96 25.23
N PRO A 271 -2.78 8.17 26.56
CA PRO A 271 -3.79 8.09 27.65
C PRO A 271 -4.50 9.42 27.95
N ALA A 272 -3.98 10.57 27.48
CA ALA A 272 -4.52 11.88 27.84
C ALA A 272 -5.58 12.39 26.86
N PHE A 273 -5.66 11.84 25.67
CA PHE A 273 -6.54 12.32 24.60
C PHE A 273 -7.99 12.44 25.06
N GLN A 274 -8.54 11.37 25.65
CA GLN A 274 -9.94 11.29 26.07
C GLN A 274 -10.31 12.36 27.08
N THR A 275 -9.45 12.60 28.06
CA THR A 275 -9.73 13.58 29.13
C THR A 275 -9.57 15.03 28.66
N GLN A 276 -8.75 15.28 27.64
CA GLN A 276 -8.52 16.60 27.10
C GLN A 276 -9.54 16.97 26.03
N PHE A 277 -9.79 16.08 25.07
CA PHE A 277 -10.72 16.32 23.96
C PHE A 277 -12.18 15.96 24.33
N GLY A 278 -12.38 15.06 25.29
CA GLY A 278 -13.70 14.61 25.75
C GLY A 278 -14.35 13.57 24.84
N PHE A 279 -13.57 12.85 24.03
CA PHE A 279 -14.01 11.75 23.14
C PHE A 279 -12.80 10.90 22.73
N VAL A 280 -13.03 9.84 21.93
CA VAL A 280 -11.99 9.06 21.26
C VAL A 280 -11.99 9.32 19.76
N PRO A 281 -10.83 9.36 19.07
CA PRO A 281 -10.73 9.80 17.67
C PRO A 281 -11.11 8.74 16.63
N CYS A 282 -11.44 7.51 17.06
CA CYS A 282 -11.52 6.33 16.20
C CYS A 282 -12.42 6.53 14.97
N TYR A 283 -13.63 7.09 15.14
CA TYR A 283 -14.55 7.32 14.01
C TYR A 283 -14.00 8.34 13.01
N VAL A 284 -13.38 9.42 13.48
CA VAL A 284 -12.77 10.41 12.57
C VAL A 284 -11.60 9.77 11.80
N ASN A 285 -10.77 8.99 12.48
CA ASN A 285 -9.70 8.22 11.83
C ASN A 285 -10.26 7.29 10.73
N SER A 286 -11.33 6.56 11.05
CA SER A 286 -12.08 5.70 10.11
C SER A 286 -12.57 6.48 8.88
N ARG A 287 -13.13 7.66 9.07
CA ARG A 287 -13.65 8.50 7.98
C ARG A 287 -12.54 8.99 7.05
N LEU A 288 -11.43 9.47 7.61
CA LEU A 288 -10.29 9.94 6.81
C LEU A 288 -9.64 8.77 6.06
N THR A 289 -9.43 7.63 6.71
CA THR A 289 -8.95 6.41 6.06
C THR A 289 -9.88 5.96 4.93
N GLY A 290 -11.19 6.02 5.13
CA GLY A 290 -12.21 5.74 4.09
C GLY A 290 -12.20 6.72 2.90
N ARG A 291 -11.52 7.86 3.05
CA ARG A 291 -11.27 8.89 2.02
C ARG A 291 -9.83 8.84 1.51
N SER A 292 -9.15 7.73 1.70
CA SER A 292 -7.76 7.49 1.28
C SER A 292 -6.73 8.39 1.96
N ILE A 293 -7.05 8.94 3.14
CA ILE A 293 -6.11 9.64 4.02
C ILE A 293 -5.88 8.71 5.22
N PRO A 294 -4.86 7.85 5.22
CA PRO A 294 -4.59 6.96 6.34
C PRO A 294 -4.39 7.72 7.64
N VAL A 295 -5.04 7.25 8.70
CA VAL A 295 -4.86 7.78 10.06
C VAL A 295 -4.63 6.63 11.01
N SER A 296 -3.37 6.34 11.32
CA SER A 296 -3.01 5.29 12.26
C SER A 296 -3.13 5.74 13.71
N CYS A 297 -3.52 4.79 14.58
CA CYS A 297 -3.54 5.00 16.03
C CYS A 297 -2.15 4.89 16.65
N GLU A 298 -2.02 5.40 17.90
CA GLU A 298 -0.88 5.18 18.79
C GLU A 298 0.45 5.69 18.24
N VAL A 299 0.36 6.63 17.28
CA VAL A 299 1.51 7.19 16.56
C VAL A 299 2.33 6.08 15.88
N ASP A 300 1.63 5.06 15.34
CA ASP A 300 2.30 4.02 14.55
C ASP A 300 2.64 4.55 13.15
N ILE A 301 3.78 5.22 13.04
CA ILE A 301 4.26 5.86 11.80
C ILE A 301 4.47 4.81 10.69
N TYR A 302 5.01 3.63 11.02
CA TYR A 302 5.20 2.57 10.02
C TYR A 302 3.90 1.82 9.69
N GLY A 303 2.94 1.79 10.63
CA GLY A 303 1.56 1.37 10.35
C GLY A 303 0.90 2.30 9.34
N CYS A 304 0.99 3.60 9.59
CA CYS A 304 0.50 4.66 8.70
C CYS A 304 1.13 4.58 7.30
N LEU A 305 2.44 4.38 7.23
CA LEU A 305 3.18 4.15 5.97
C LEU A 305 2.65 2.91 5.24
N SER A 306 2.41 1.81 5.98
CA SER A 306 1.90 0.57 5.40
C SER A 306 0.48 0.76 4.87
N GLU A 307 -0.41 1.43 5.60
CA GLU A 307 -1.76 1.77 5.12
C GLU A 307 -1.69 2.60 3.83
N PHE A 308 -0.77 3.59 3.74
CA PHE A 308 -0.60 4.39 2.52
C PHE A 308 -0.09 3.55 1.35
N ILE A 309 0.89 2.67 1.56
CA ILE A 309 1.38 1.73 0.54
C ILE A 309 0.23 0.84 0.04
N GLY A 310 -0.55 0.27 0.95
CA GLY A 310 -1.71 -0.54 0.59
C GLY A 310 -2.77 0.24 -0.18
N THR A 311 -3.02 1.49 0.21
CA THR A 311 -3.94 2.40 -0.52
C THR A 311 -3.44 2.66 -1.95
N CYS A 312 -2.13 2.85 -2.15
CA CYS A 312 -1.55 2.99 -3.49
C CYS A 312 -1.70 1.71 -4.32
N VAL A 313 -1.52 0.54 -3.69
CA VAL A 313 -1.60 -0.76 -4.38
C VAL A 313 -3.05 -1.11 -4.74
N SER A 314 -3.96 -1.03 -3.78
CA SER A 314 -5.35 -1.46 -3.94
C SER A 314 -6.26 -0.38 -4.55
N GLN A 315 -5.88 0.88 -4.48
CA GLN A 315 -6.73 2.05 -4.77
C GLN A 315 -8.03 2.08 -3.93
N ASP A 316 -7.99 1.45 -2.77
CA ASP A 316 -9.11 1.36 -1.82
C ASP A 316 -8.62 1.66 -0.40
N ALA A 317 -9.55 1.81 0.52
CA ALA A 317 -9.25 2.00 1.94
C ALA A 317 -8.55 0.77 2.53
N VAL A 318 -7.50 1.02 3.26
CA VAL A 318 -6.70 0.02 4.00
C VAL A 318 -6.84 0.31 5.48
N THR A 319 -6.98 -0.70 6.32
CA THR A 319 -7.11 -0.52 7.76
C THR A 319 -5.91 -1.08 8.52
N LEU A 320 -5.57 -0.45 9.64
CA LEU A 320 -4.58 -0.98 10.58
C LEU A 320 -5.30 -1.85 11.59
N LEU A 321 -4.84 -3.08 11.79
CA LEU A 321 -5.39 -4.03 12.75
C LEU A 321 -4.31 -4.71 13.56
N ASP A 322 -4.70 -5.16 14.76
CA ASP A 322 -3.90 -6.03 15.61
C ASP A 322 -4.08 -7.48 15.17
N ILE A 323 -3.01 -8.27 15.16
CA ILE A 323 -3.10 -9.72 15.36
C ILE A 323 -3.42 -9.90 16.84
N ASN A 324 -4.71 -9.93 17.17
CA ASN A 324 -5.17 -9.65 18.54
C ASN A 324 -5.29 -10.92 19.40
N ASN A 325 -6.23 -11.79 19.05
CA ASN A 325 -6.56 -12.97 19.84
C ASN A 325 -6.61 -14.24 19.00
N THR A 326 -6.38 -15.38 19.65
CA THR A 326 -6.80 -16.66 19.07
C THR A 326 -8.32 -16.72 18.99
N VAL A 327 -8.85 -17.42 18.00
CA VAL A 327 -10.28 -17.76 17.97
C VAL A 327 -10.56 -18.75 19.11
N PRO A 328 -11.59 -18.53 19.97
CA PRO A 328 -11.98 -19.49 20.98
C PRO A 328 -12.28 -20.87 20.39
N TYR A 329 -11.89 -21.94 21.09
CA TYR A 329 -12.04 -23.31 20.57
C TYR A 329 -13.50 -23.70 20.30
N ASP A 330 -14.41 -23.28 21.16
CA ASP A 330 -15.85 -23.51 20.98
C ASP A 330 -16.41 -22.82 19.74
N LEU A 331 -15.97 -21.59 19.46
CA LEU A 331 -16.32 -20.86 18.25
C LEU A 331 -15.71 -21.53 17.00
N TYR A 332 -14.44 -21.95 17.08
CA TYR A 332 -13.80 -22.68 16.00
C TYR A 332 -14.53 -24.01 15.71
N ASP A 333 -14.83 -24.80 16.72
CA ASP A 333 -15.49 -26.11 16.58
C ASP A 333 -16.92 -25.98 16.01
N SER A 334 -17.67 -24.92 16.37
CA SER A 334 -19.07 -24.74 15.91
C SER A 334 -19.20 -24.03 14.55
N GLU A 335 -18.31 -23.08 14.26
CA GLU A 335 -18.48 -22.18 13.12
C GLU A 335 -17.44 -22.31 12.01
N ILE A 336 -16.28 -22.92 12.24
CA ILE A 336 -15.17 -22.91 11.28
C ILE A 336 -14.77 -24.32 10.83
N LYS A 337 -14.51 -25.22 11.75
CA LYS A 337 -13.86 -26.52 11.56
C LYS A 337 -14.41 -27.36 10.40
N ASP A 338 -15.74 -27.46 10.27
CA ASP A 338 -16.40 -28.28 9.26
C ASP A 338 -16.98 -27.45 8.09
N LYS A 339 -16.76 -26.14 8.09
CA LYS A 339 -17.30 -25.21 7.12
C LYS A 339 -16.22 -24.58 6.21
N PHE A 340 -14.97 -24.53 6.69
CA PHE A 340 -13.83 -23.92 5.99
C PHE A 340 -12.60 -24.83 6.07
N ASP A 341 -11.74 -24.78 5.07
CA ASP A 341 -10.50 -25.55 5.02
C ASP A 341 -9.35 -24.84 5.76
N TYR A 342 -9.57 -24.55 7.04
CA TYR A 342 -8.58 -23.94 7.94
C TYR A 342 -8.46 -24.71 9.25
N LYS A 343 -7.23 -24.90 9.70
CA LYS A 343 -6.96 -25.47 11.05
C LYS A 343 -7.16 -24.39 12.13
N SER A 344 -7.33 -24.80 13.36
CA SER A 344 -7.49 -23.87 14.50
C SER A 344 -6.35 -22.86 14.66
N HIS A 345 -5.17 -23.19 14.15
CA HIS A 345 -3.98 -22.32 14.21
C HIS A 345 -3.79 -21.46 12.96
N ASP A 346 -4.68 -21.56 11.96
CA ASP A 346 -4.68 -20.73 10.77
C ASP A 346 -5.62 -19.53 10.94
N VAL A 347 -6.41 -19.49 12.02
CA VAL A 347 -7.38 -18.43 12.29
C VAL A 347 -7.03 -17.63 13.55
N PHE A 348 -7.34 -16.34 13.49
CA PHE A 348 -7.16 -15.40 14.62
C PHE A 348 -8.20 -14.29 14.57
N MET A 349 -8.39 -13.57 15.69
CA MET A 349 -9.17 -12.35 15.73
C MET A 349 -8.28 -11.16 15.30
N GLY A 350 -8.61 -10.52 14.19
CA GLY A 350 -8.04 -9.23 13.81
C GLY A 350 -8.90 -8.11 14.37
N PHE A 351 -8.32 -7.19 15.11
CA PHE A 351 -9.06 -6.21 15.92
C PHE A 351 -8.40 -4.83 15.86
N HIS A 352 -9.20 -3.78 15.92
CA HIS A 352 -8.79 -2.46 16.42
C HIS A 352 -9.98 -1.74 17.07
N CYS A 353 -9.69 -0.66 17.79
CA CYS A 353 -10.71 0.06 18.58
C CYS A 353 -11.87 0.65 17.74
N GLY A 354 -11.76 0.78 16.42
CA GLY A 354 -12.83 1.31 15.59
C GLY A 354 -12.38 2.32 14.53
N ASN A 355 -11.15 2.17 14.02
CA ASN A 355 -10.62 2.99 12.93
C ASN A 355 -10.81 2.36 11.53
N THR A 356 -11.44 1.18 11.43
CA THR A 356 -11.83 0.62 10.12
C THR A 356 -12.98 1.44 9.53
N THR A 357 -12.88 1.77 8.25
CA THR A 357 -13.91 2.55 7.57
C THR A 357 -15.26 1.86 7.55
N THR A 358 -16.35 2.63 7.67
CA THR A 358 -17.74 2.14 7.61
C THR A 358 -18.00 1.27 6.38
N LYS A 359 -17.34 1.55 5.24
CA LYS A 359 -17.45 0.78 4.00
C LYS A 359 -16.91 -0.66 4.09
N LYS A 360 -16.07 -0.93 5.09
CA LYS A 360 -15.44 -2.24 5.33
C LYS A 360 -15.98 -2.93 6.59
N LEU A 361 -17.12 -2.45 7.09
CA LEU A 361 -17.86 -3.07 8.19
C LEU A 361 -19.20 -3.58 7.68
N SER A 362 -19.59 -4.80 8.04
CA SER A 362 -20.89 -5.42 7.70
C SER A 362 -22.06 -4.68 8.35
N PHE A 363 -21.81 -4.16 9.54
CA PHE A 363 -22.64 -3.19 10.25
C PHE A 363 -21.72 -2.25 11.04
N CYS A 364 -22.17 -1.08 11.38
CA CYS A 364 -21.44 -0.22 12.29
C CYS A 364 -22.35 0.47 13.30
N GLN A 365 -21.83 0.61 14.50
CA GLN A 365 -22.50 1.38 15.57
C GLN A 365 -21.48 2.26 16.26
N MET A 366 -21.81 3.54 16.43
CA MET A 366 -21.01 4.42 17.28
C MET A 366 -21.27 4.10 18.74
N LYS A 367 -20.21 3.85 19.47
CA LYS A 367 -20.23 3.50 20.89
C LYS A 367 -19.11 4.20 21.66
N TYR A 368 -18.97 3.79 22.91
CA TYR A 368 -17.81 4.11 23.73
C TYR A 368 -16.76 3.01 23.66
N GLN A 369 -15.51 3.38 23.80
CA GLN A 369 -14.38 2.46 23.70
C GLN A 369 -14.24 1.65 24.99
N LEU A 370 -14.57 0.37 24.93
CA LEU A 370 -14.70 -0.50 26.10
C LEU A 370 -13.40 -0.69 26.90
N ILE A 371 -12.22 -0.70 26.24
CA ILE A 371 -10.94 -0.88 26.94
C ILE A 371 -10.68 0.34 27.83
N MET A 372 -10.91 1.55 27.33
CA MET A 372 -10.67 2.79 28.06
C MET A 372 -11.75 3.03 29.12
N ALA A 373 -12.99 2.64 28.88
CA ALA A 373 -14.10 2.81 29.81
C ALA A 373 -13.95 1.96 31.10
N ARG A 374 -12.97 1.05 31.14
CA ARG A 374 -12.62 0.35 32.41
C ARG A 374 -11.97 1.26 33.44
N SER A 375 -11.35 2.36 33.00
CA SER A 375 -10.59 3.28 33.86
C SER A 375 -10.99 4.75 33.71
N LEU A 376 -11.80 5.08 32.70
CA LEU A 376 -12.27 6.44 32.41
C LEU A 376 -13.79 6.46 32.34
N PRO A 377 -14.44 7.61 32.62
CA PRO A 377 -15.87 7.77 32.41
C PRO A 377 -16.31 7.47 30.97
N GLU A 378 -17.49 6.90 30.81
CA GLU A 378 -18.06 6.58 29.48
C GLU A 378 -18.13 7.82 28.57
N GLU A 379 -18.49 8.97 29.14
CA GLU A 379 -18.70 10.22 28.42
C GLU A 379 -17.48 10.71 27.66
N VAL A 380 -16.26 10.42 28.15
CA VAL A 380 -15.02 10.80 27.48
C VAL A 380 -14.45 9.70 26.57
N THR A 381 -15.09 8.52 26.52
CA THR A 381 -14.66 7.39 25.71
C THR A 381 -15.57 7.11 24.50
N GLN A 382 -16.54 7.99 24.22
CA GLN A 382 -17.42 7.92 23.05
C GLN A 382 -16.69 8.32 21.77
N GLY A 383 -17.12 7.82 20.63
CA GLY A 383 -16.56 8.15 19.31
C GLY A 383 -15.83 7.00 18.62
N THR A 384 -15.98 5.76 19.13
CA THR A 384 -15.48 4.56 18.44
C THR A 384 -16.58 3.93 17.57
N LEU A 385 -16.17 3.13 16.59
CA LEU A 385 -17.07 2.30 15.78
C LEU A 385 -16.93 0.83 16.18
N GLU A 386 -18.07 0.18 16.44
CA GLU A 386 -18.13 -1.27 16.55
C GLU A 386 -18.79 -1.86 15.29
N GLY A 387 -18.21 -2.94 14.79
CA GLY A 387 -18.76 -3.68 13.66
C GLY A 387 -17.86 -4.83 13.24
N ASP A 388 -18.45 -5.87 12.67
CA ASP A 388 -17.71 -6.97 12.08
C ASP A 388 -17.16 -6.53 10.72
N ILE A 389 -15.87 -6.81 10.50
CA ILE A 389 -15.20 -6.52 9.23
C ILE A 389 -15.83 -7.40 8.13
N VAL A 390 -16.07 -6.80 6.96
CA VAL A 390 -16.69 -7.49 5.83
C VAL A 390 -15.92 -8.74 5.45
N PRO A 391 -16.58 -9.90 5.26
CA PRO A 391 -15.96 -11.12 4.79
C PRO A 391 -15.39 -10.98 3.37
N GLY A 392 -14.32 -11.70 3.08
CA GLY A 392 -13.70 -11.77 1.76
C GLY A 392 -12.19 -11.76 1.80
N ASP A 393 -11.60 -11.78 0.62
CA ASP A 393 -10.16 -11.81 0.44
C ASP A 393 -9.45 -10.60 1.05
N ILE A 394 -8.31 -10.85 1.69
CA ILE A 394 -7.44 -9.81 2.24
C ILE A 394 -5.96 -10.10 1.98
N THR A 395 -5.17 -9.05 2.09
CA THR A 395 -3.72 -9.16 2.26
C THR A 395 -3.33 -8.46 3.54
N PHE A 396 -2.71 -9.21 4.46
CA PHE A 396 -2.16 -8.72 5.72
C PHE A 396 -0.66 -8.45 5.52
N PHE A 397 -0.20 -7.25 5.83
CA PHE A 397 1.18 -6.85 5.52
C PHE A 397 1.67 -5.70 6.41
N ARG A 398 2.99 -5.54 6.47
CA ARG A 398 3.63 -4.41 7.13
C ARG A 398 4.99 -4.12 6.53
N LEU A 399 5.33 -2.86 6.37
CA LEU A 399 6.69 -2.37 6.19
C LEU A 399 7.12 -1.66 7.48
N GLN A 400 8.31 -1.92 7.97
CA GLN A 400 8.87 -1.23 9.13
C GLN A 400 10.38 -1.07 9.05
N SER A 401 10.91 -0.20 9.89
CA SER A 401 12.32 -0.15 10.22
C SER A 401 12.52 -0.57 11.68
N THR A 402 13.64 -1.19 11.94
CA THR A 402 14.05 -1.63 13.27
C THR A 402 15.21 -0.78 13.80
N ALA A 403 15.65 -1.03 15.04
CA ALA A 403 16.71 -0.28 15.68
C ALA A 403 18.06 -0.29 14.93
N ASP A 404 18.27 -1.29 14.06
CA ASP A 404 19.43 -1.39 13.17
C ASP A 404 19.31 -0.55 11.88
N ASN A 405 18.27 0.25 11.75
CA ASN A 405 17.92 1.04 10.57
C ASN A 405 17.73 0.23 9.27
N LYS A 406 17.37 -1.04 9.36
CA LYS A 406 16.99 -1.84 8.19
C LYS A 406 15.49 -1.78 7.96
N LEU A 407 15.12 -1.76 6.70
CA LEU A 407 13.72 -2.00 6.31
C LEU A 407 13.45 -3.50 6.34
N ARG A 408 12.32 -3.87 6.92
CA ARG A 408 11.76 -5.22 6.94
C ARG A 408 10.30 -5.16 6.56
N ALA A 409 9.82 -6.21 5.92
CA ALA A 409 8.42 -6.32 5.54
C ALA A 409 7.91 -7.74 5.70
N TYR A 410 6.59 -7.88 5.86
CA TYR A 410 5.91 -9.15 5.67
C TYR A 410 4.68 -9.00 4.80
N VAL A 411 4.27 -10.10 4.17
CA VAL A 411 3.08 -10.20 3.33
C VAL A 411 2.43 -11.57 3.49
N ALA A 412 1.13 -11.60 3.71
CA ALA A 412 0.32 -12.82 3.73
C ALA A 412 -1.06 -12.56 3.11
N ASN A 413 -1.41 -13.32 2.10
CA ASN A 413 -2.79 -13.37 1.61
C ASN A 413 -3.64 -14.27 2.53
N GLY A 414 -4.89 -13.91 2.70
CA GLY A 414 -5.86 -14.64 3.50
C GLY A 414 -7.27 -14.17 3.21
N GLU A 415 -8.16 -14.40 4.14
CA GLU A 415 -9.55 -13.92 4.06
C GLU A 415 -10.12 -13.59 5.45
N VAL A 416 -11.17 -12.79 5.47
CA VAL A 416 -12.04 -12.62 6.62
C VAL A 416 -13.21 -13.59 6.47
N LEU A 417 -13.42 -14.44 7.46
CA LEU A 417 -14.48 -15.44 7.46
C LEU A 417 -15.82 -14.81 7.84
N PRO A 418 -16.94 -15.24 7.26
CA PRO A 418 -18.29 -14.80 7.60
C PRO A 418 -18.76 -15.43 8.92
N VAL A 419 -18.01 -15.20 10.01
CA VAL A 419 -18.25 -15.74 11.35
C VAL A 419 -18.47 -14.58 12.32
N ALA A 420 -19.55 -14.62 13.10
CA ALA A 420 -19.82 -13.61 14.11
C ALA A 420 -18.75 -13.62 15.20
N THR A 421 -18.21 -12.46 15.51
CA THR A 421 -17.06 -12.35 16.43
C THR A 421 -17.41 -12.41 17.91
N HIS A 422 -18.68 -12.12 18.26
CA HIS A 422 -19.20 -12.02 19.64
C HIS A 422 -18.35 -11.09 20.53
N SER A 423 -17.71 -10.07 19.95
CA SER A 423 -16.82 -9.18 20.65
C SER A 423 -17.16 -7.70 20.32
N PHE A 424 -16.24 -6.80 20.56
CA PHE A 424 -16.42 -5.36 20.39
C PHE A 424 -15.29 -4.76 19.53
N GLY A 425 -15.45 -3.51 19.10
CA GLY A 425 -14.52 -2.79 18.23
C GLY A 425 -14.76 -3.09 16.74
N SER A 426 -13.85 -2.70 15.90
CA SER A 426 -13.78 -3.14 14.50
C SER A 426 -13.00 -4.46 14.48
N ILE A 427 -13.69 -5.57 14.27
CA ILE A 427 -13.14 -6.89 14.51
C ILE A 427 -13.60 -7.89 13.44
N GLY A 428 -12.80 -8.92 13.17
CA GLY A 428 -13.14 -10.01 12.25
C GLY A 428 -12.42 -11.29 12.62
N VAL A 429 -12.93 -12.43 12.14
CA VAL A 429 -12.23 -13.70 12.16
C VAL A 429 -11.42 -13.81 10.89
N PHE A 430 -10.11 -13.72 11.02
CA PHE A 430 -9.15 -13.79 9.91
C PHE A 430 -8.62 -15.20 9.77
N ALA A 431 -8.48 -15.66 8.54
CA ALA A 431 -7.85 -16.89 8.17
C ALA A 431 -6.66 -16.63 7.25
N ILE A 432 -5.48 -17.09 7.64
CA ILE A 432 -4.26 -17.06 6.83
C ILE A 432 -3.72 -18.48 6.75
N PRO A 433 -3.60 -19.08 5.58
CA PRO A 433 -3.03 -20.42 5.42
C PRO A 433 -1.66 -20.51 6.07
N GLU A 434 -1.39 -21.60 6.82
CA GLU A 434 -0.12 -21.84 7.52
C GLU A 434 0.24 -20.73 8.54
N MET A 435 -0.76 -20.05 9.13
CA MET A 435 -0.55 -18.91 10.05
C MET A 435 0.35 -19.30 11.24
N LYS A 436 0.25 -20.52 11.78
CA LYS A 436 1.13 -21.01 12.86
C LYS A 436 2.60 -20.91 12.49
N ARG A 437 2.98 -21.27 11.26
CA ARG A 437 4.36 -21.21 10.77
C ARG A 437 4.77 -19.77 10.47
N PHE A 438 3.88 -19.02 9.81
CA PHE A 438 4.09 -17.61 9.52
C PHE A 438 4.27 -16.78 10.80
N TYR A 439 3.42 -17.01 11.80
CA TYR A 439 3.52 -16.35 13.10
C TYR A 439 4.88 -16.59 13.77
N ARG A 440 5.35 -17.85 13.79
CA ARG A 440 6.63 -18.19 14.43
C ARG A 440 7.84 -17.72 13.62
N HIS A 441 7.87 -18.02 12.33
CA HIS A 441 9.09 -17.89 11.52
C HIS A 441 9.20 -16.53 10.81
N ILE A 442 8.12 -15.80 10.65
CA ILE A 442 8.14 -14.45 10.08
C ILE A 442 7.89 -13.40 11.16
N LEU A 443 6.76 -13.47 11.86
CA LEU A 443 6.40 -12.38 12.77
C LEU A 443 7.30 -12.33 13.99
N ILE A 444 7.51 -13.44 14.69
CA ILE A 444 8.37 -13.49 15.88
C ILE A 444 9.84 -13.36 15.53
N GLU A 445 10.36 -14.17 14.61
CA GLU A 445 11.78 -14.14 14.23
C GLU A 445 12.17 -12.83 13.51
N GLY A 446 11.24 -12.23 12.75
CA GLY A 446 11.42 -10.93 12.09
C GLY A 446 11.24 -9.73 13.02
N ASN A 447 10.89 -9.95 14.30
CA ASN A 447 10.64 -8.92 15.31
C ASN A 447 9.55 -7.92 14.89
N PHE A 448 8.45 -8.41 14.33
CA PHE A 448 7.31 -7.58 13.97
C PHE A 448 6.38 -7.37 15.16
N PRO A 449 5.83 -6.14 15.35
CA PRO A 449 4.81 -5.88 16.34
C PRO A 449 3.46 -6.48 15.91
N HIS A 450 2.46 -6.36 16.79
CA HIS A 450 1.12 -6.88 16.55
C HIS A 450 0.32 -6.11 15.49
N HIS A 451 0.63 -4.86 15.23
CA HIS A 451 -0.02 -4.06 14.18
C HIS A 451 0.37 -4.52 12.78
N GLY A 452 -0.61 -4.65 11.90
CA GLY A 452 -0.43 -4.84 10.48
C GLY A 452 -1.50 -4.11 9.68
N ALA A 453 -1.18 -3.72 8.45
CA ALA A 453 -2.12 -3.15 7.51
C ALA A 453 -2.88 -4.27 6.78
N VAL A 454 -4.16 -4.04 6.53
CA VAL A 454 -5.04 -4.96 5.82
C VAL A 454 -5.62 -4.27 4.60
N ALA A 455 -5.24 -4.74 3.42
CA ALA A 455 -5.88 -4.41 2.16
C ALA A 455 -6.94 -5.47 1.82
N PHE A 456 -8.09 -5.03 1.31
CA PHE A 456 -9.22 -5.89 0.97
C PHE A 456 -9.07 -6.41 -0.46
N GLY A 457 -8.58 -7.63 -0.60
CA GLY A 457 -8.20 -8.30 -1.83
C GLY A 457 -6.83 -8.96 -1.75
N HIS A 458 -6.48 -9.78 -2.75
CA HIS A 458 -5.18 -10.45 -2.84
C HIS A 458 -4.16 -9.60 -3.60
N TYR A 459 -3.33 -8.86 -2.86
CA TYR A 459 -2.29 -7.97 -3.39
C TYR A 459 -0.86 -8.45 -3.04
N GLY A 460 -0.70 -9.67 -2.56
CA GLY A 460 0.57 -10.17 -2.04
C GLY A 460 1.73 -10.05 -3.03
N LYS A 461 1.52 -10.43 -4.31
CA LYS A 461 2.52 -10.30 -5.36
C LYS A 461 2.94 -8.84 -5.58
N ALA A 462 1.98 -7.94 -5.71
CA ALA A 462 2.25 -6.52 -5.94
C ALA A 462 3.01 -5.88 -4.76
N LEU A 463 2.60 -6.16 -3.53
CA LEU A 463 3.27 -5.68 -2.32
C LEU A 463 4.70 -6.22 -2.19
N TYR A 464 4.92 -7.50 -2.49
CA TYR A 464 6.25 -8.10 -2.49
C TYR A 464 7.19 -7.37 -3.47
N GLU A 465 6.73 -7.12 -4.70
CA GLU A 465 7.51 -6.39 -5.70
C GLU A 465 7.70 -4.90 -5.33
N VAL A 466 6.69 -4.26 -4.72
CA VAL A 466 6.85 -2.91 -4.14
C VAL A 466 7.97 -2.88 -3.13
N PHE A 467 7.99 -3.81 -2.15
CA PHE A 467 9.01 -3.84 -1.12
C PHE A 467 10.42 -4.05 -1.69
N LYS A 468 10.57 -4.92 -2.69
CA LYS A 468 11.83 -5.07 -3.44
C LYS A 468 12.24 -3.76 -4.12
N TYR A 469 11.31 -3.14 -4.84
CA TYR A 469 11.59 -1.92 -5.60
C TYR A 469 12.02 -0.77 -4.69
N VAL A 470 11.38 -0.59 -3.55
CA VAL A 470 11.73 0.48 -2.59
C VAL A 470 13.01 0.17 -1.79
N GLY A 471 13.56 -1.02 -1.94
CA GLY A 471 14.90 -1.36 -1.44
C GLY A 471 14.93 -2.17 -0.15
N VAL A 472 13.84 -2.87 0.17
CA VAL A 472 13.89 -3.91 1.21
C VAL A 472 14.72 -5.08 0.67
N ASP A 473 15.70 -5.53 1.44
CA ASP A 473 16.46 -6.76 1.10
C ASP A 473 15.47 -7.94 1.01
N VAL A 474 15.54 -8.72 -0.07
CA VAL A 474 14.63 -9.86 -0.27
C VAL A 474 14.64 -10.86 0.88
N ARG A 475 15.76 -10.96 1.62
CA ARG A 475 15.88 -11.80 2.83
C ARG A 475 15.15 -11.22 4.05
N GLU A 476 14.81 -9.94 4.01
CA GLU A 476 14.06 -9.21 5.03
C GLU A 476 12.57 -9.05 4.64
N ILE A 477 12.13 -9.66 3.54
CA ILE A 477 10.72 -9.76 3.16
C ILE A 477 10.19 -11.13 3.56
N GLY A 478 9.42 -11.17 4.63
CA GLY A 478 8.73 -12.37 5.08
C GLY A 478 7.47 -12.61 4.27
N TYR A 479 7.54 -13.48 3.29
CA TYR A 479 6.36 -13.91 2.55
C TYR A 479 5.79 -15.20 3.14
N ASN A 480 4.45 -15.28 3.28
CA ASN A 480 3.79 -16.48 3.79
C ASN A 480 4.00 -17.66 2.82
N GLN A 481 4.73 -18.65 3.26
CA GLN A 481 5.14 -19.78 2.43
C GLN A 481 4.03 -20.85 2.36
N PRO A 482 3.74 -21.38 1.15
CA PRO A 482 2.80 -22.49 1.02
C PRO A 482 3.30 -23.76 1.70
N ALA A 483 2.38 -24.69 1.97
CA ALA A 483 2.70 -25.99 2.53
C ALA A 483 3.80 -26.71 1.73
N GLY A 484 4.77 -27.29 2.44
CA GLY A 484 5.91 -27.99 1.87
C GLY A 484 7.13 -27.11 1.53
N VAL A 485 7.00 -25.78 1.50
CA VAL A 485 8.13 -24.87 1.43
C VAL A 485 8.61 -24.55 2.84
N ARG A 486 9.92 -24.68 3.09
CA ARG A 486 10.50 -24.56 4.43
C ARG A 486 11.06 -23.15 4.67
N TYR A 487 10.75 -22.61 5.84
CA TYR A 487 11.43 -21.41 6.31
C TYR A 487 12.85 -21.75 6.78
N PRO A 488 13.83 -20.84 6.59
CA PRO A 488 15.22 -21.07 7.04
C PRO A 488 15.35 -21.33 8.54
N THR A 489 14.43 -20.80 9.36
CA THR A 489 14.41 -20.90 10.82
C THR A 489 13.66 -22.14 11.33
N GLU A 490 13.04 -22.94 10.47
CA GLU A 490 12.36 -24.15 10.88
C GLU A 490 13.34 -25.23 11.35
N ASN A 491 12.98 -25.88 12.48
CA ASN A 491 13.77 -26.99 13.00
C ASN A 491 13.82 -28.13 11.98
N PRO A 492 15.02 -28.53 11.49
CA PRO A 492 15.14 -29.61 10.50
C PRO A 492 14.74 -30.99 11.04
N PHE A 493 14.60 -31.12 12.35
CA PHE A 493 14.30 -32.39 13.04
C PHE A 493 12.90 -32.42 13.66
N ALA A 494 12.08 -31.38 13.41
CA ALA A 494 10.71 -31.28 13.93
C ALA A 494 9.71 -32.00 13.00
#